data_14df7ea2ce08cecebf1673674a514190
#
_entry.id   14df7ea2ce08cecebf1673674a514190
#
_cell.length_a   1.000
_cell.length_b   1.000
_cell.length_c   1.000
_cell.angle_alpha   90.00
_cell.angle_beta   90.00
_cell.angle_gamma   90.00
#
_symmetry.space_group_name_H-M   'P 1'
#
loop_
_entity.id
_entity.type
_entity.pdbx_description
1 polymer ?
#
loop_
_entity_poly.entity_id
_entity_poly.type
_entity_poly.pdbx_seq_one_letter_code
_entity_poly.pdbx_strand_id
1 'polypeptide(L)'
;MSIYDYDDSIRELIYQFKGCYDRELGSLFLEQYILYIRYKYLGYYIVPAPSFYKDDIRREFNHVIEAFNCLNLPILTVVEKIDDYKQSDQRKDNRIHIGKHLKVSDLEKVRRKKILIVDDVLTTGSTIKAIIELIKEGRPKDIKILTIAKVKHH
;
A
#
# COMPACT_ATOMS: atom_id res chain seq x y z
N MET A 1 4.40 5.28 -10.18
CA MET A 1 3.29 5.69 -11.06
C MET A 1 2.09 5.95 -10.20
N SER A 2 1.37 7.05 -10.43
CA SER A 2 0.05 7.29 -9.83
C SER A 2 -0.95 7.45 -10.97
N ILE A 3 -2.17 6.94 -10.77
CA ILE A 3 -3.20 6.95 -11.82
C ILE A 3 -3.85 8.32 -11.90
N TYR A 4 -4.21 8.88 -10.75
CA TYR A 4 -4.92 10.16 -10.64
C TYR A 4 -4.14 11.18 -9.81
N ASP A 5 -4.44 12.46 -10.03
CA ASP A 5 -4.12 13.51 -9.09
C ASP A 5 -5.15 13.47 -7.94
N TYR A 6 -4.70 13.71 -6.71
CA TYR A 6 -5.57 13.70 -5.53
C TYR A 6 -6.29 15.04 -5.42
N ASP A 7 -7.37 15.18 -6.18
CA ASP A 7 -8.31 16.29 -6.12
C ASP A 7 -9.53 15.97 -5.23
N ASP A 8 -10.47 16.91 -5.14
CA ASP A 8 -11.66 16.75 -4.31
C ASP A 8 -12.54 15.58 -4.75
N SER A 9 -12.64 15.34 -6.07
CA SER A 9 -13.46 14.25 -6.62
C SER A 9 -12.88 12.89 -6.29
N ILE A 10 -11.58 12.71 -6.50
CA ILE A 10 -10.87 11.46 -6.17
C ILE A 10 -10.83 11.25 -4.66
N ARG A 11 -10.69 12.31 -3.87
CA ARG A 11 -10.75 12.23 -2.41
C ARG A 11 -12.08 11.68 -1.92
N GLU A 12 -13.20 12.19 -2.46
CA GLU A 12 -14.53 11.75 -2.09
C GLU A 12 -14.78 10.28 -2.46
N LEU A 13 -14.39 9.86 -3.68
CA LEU A 13 -14.49 8.46 -4.11
C LEU A 13 -13.67 7.52 -3.22
N ILE A 14 -12.42 7.87 -2.89
CA ILE A 14 -11.58 7.07 -1.98
C ILE A 14 -12.20 7.03 -0.58
N TYR A 15 -12.79 8.13 -0.11
CA TYR A 15 -13.47 8.17 1.19
C TYR A 15 -14.70 7.26 1.20
N GLN A 16 -15.51 7.27 0.15
CA GLN A 16 -16.66 6.37 0.00
C GLN A 16 -16.20 4.90 -0.03
N PHE A 17 -15.19 4.58 -0.83
CA PHE A 17 -14.61 3.24 -0.89
C PHE A 17 -14.14 2.75 0.49
N LYS A 18 -13.43 3.59 1.24
CA LYS A 18 -12.95 3.26 2.59
C LYS A 18 -14.05 3.22 3.64
N GLY A 19 -15.04 4.10 3.53
CA GLY A 19 -16.05 4.35 4.56
C GLY A 19 -17.34 3.55 4.40
N CYS A 20 -17.76 3.32 3.15
CA CYS A 20 -19.05 2.69 2.85
C CYS A 20 -18.96 1.19 2.58
N TYR A 21 -17.76 0.58 2.75
CA TYR A 21 -17.53 -0.87 2.54
C TYR A 21 -17.87 -1.36 1.13
N ASP A 22 -17.81 -0.46 0.14
CA ASP A 22 -18.14 -0.78 -1.24
C ASP A 22 -16.93 -1.38 -1.96
N ARG A 23 -16.87 -2.73 -1.95
CA ARG A 23 -15.79 -3.48 -2.60
C ARG A 23 -15.76 -3.29 -4.11
N GLU A 24 -16.90 -3.05 -4.74
CA GLU A 24 -17.01 -2.89 -6.19
C GLU A 24 -16.32 -1.61 -6.65
N LEU A 25 -16.34 -0.54 -5.85
CA LEU A 25 -15.62 0.70 -6.13
C LEU A 25 -14.11 0.50 -6.24
N GLY A 26 -13.53 -0.49 -5.55
CA GLY A 26 -12.10 -0.74 -5.58
C GLY A 26 -11.54 -0.99 -6.98
N SER A 27 -12.23 -1.80 -7.78
CA SER A 27 -11.82 -2.12 -9.14
C SER A 27 -12.04 -0.97 -10.12
N LEU A 28 -13.04 -0.11 -9.90
CA LEU A 28 -13.38 1.01 -10.78
C LEU A 28 -12.25 2.02 -10.93
N PHE A 29 -11.44 2.23 -9.87
CA PHE A 29 -10.27 3.13 -9.96
C PHE A 29 -9.27 2.74 -11.03
N LEU A 30 -9.17 1.45 -11.33
CA LEU A 30 -8.16 0.91 -12.25
C LEU A 30 -8.76 0.41 -13.57
N GLU A 31 -10.08 0.32 -13.69
CA GLU A 31 -10.78 -0.37 -14.77
C GLU A 31 -10.24 -0.05 -16.16
N GLN A 32 -10.15 1.24 -16.50
CA GLN A 32 -9.65 1.68 -17.80
C GLN A 32 -8.16 1.47 -18.01
N TYR A 33 -7.40 1.17 -16.96
CA TYR A 33 -5.95 1.00 -16.97
C TYR A 33 -5.50 -0.44 -16.73
N ILE A 34 -6.41 -1.37 -16.43
CA ILE A 34 -6.08 -2.75 -16.03
C ILE A 34 -5.13 -3.41 -17.03
N LEU A 35 -5.46 -3.42 -18.31
CA LEU A 35 -4.66 -4.08 -19.34
C LEU A 35 -3.26 -3.45 -19.47
N TYR A 36 -3.19 -2.12 -19.45
CA TYR A 36 -1.92 -1.39 -19.50
C TYR A 36 -1.06 -1.70 -18.27
N ILE A 37 -1.62 -1.68 -17.06
CA ILE A 37 -0.90 -1.93 -15.82
C ILE A 37 -0.42 -3.38 -15.76
N ARG A 38 -1.28 -4.34 -16.11
CA ARG A 38 -0.92 -5.77 -16.19
C ARG A 38 0.24 -6.02 -17.14
N TYR A 39 0.22 -5.42 -18.33
CA TYR A 39 1.30 -5.52 -19.29
C TYR A 39 2.59 -4.88 -18.75
N LYS A 40 2.51 -3.67 -18.22
CA LYS A 40 3.65 -2.91 -17.68
C LYS A 40 4.33 -3.60 -16.51
N TYR A 41 3.57 -4.25 -15.65
CA TYR A 41 4.06 -4.91 -14.43
C TYR A 41 4.02 -6.44 -14.52
N LEU A 42 4.08 -6.97 -15.73
CA LEU A 42 4.15 -8.42 -15.92
C LEU A 42 5.36 -9.01 -15.18
N GLY A 43 5.09 -10.06 -14.37
CA GLY A 43 6.10 -10.72 -13.55
C GLY A 43 6.48 -9.98 -12.27
N TYR A 44 5.72 -8.95 -11.87
CA TYR A 44 5.82 -8.33 -10.55
C TYR A 44 4.89 -9.02 -9.56
N TYR A 45 5.29 -8.95 -8.29
CA TYR A 45 4.51 -9.36 -7.13
C TYR A 45 4.03 -8.10 -6.41
N ILE A 46 2.74 -8.01 -6.15
CA ILE A 46 2.16 -6.89 -5.42
C ILE A 46 2.49 -7.03 -3.94
N VAL A 47 2.99 -5.95 -3.34
CA VAL A 47 3.12 -5.78 -1.88
C VAL A 47 2.25 -4.59 -1.48
N PRO A 48 1.09 -4.83 -0.86
CA PRO A 48 0.21 -3.76 -0.41
C PRO A 48 0.81 -3.01 0.77
N ALA A 49 0.66 -1.69 0.79
CA ALA A 49 0.92 -0.90 1.98
C ALA A 49 -0.03 -1.34 3.10
N PRO A 50 0.47 -1.55 4.33
CA PRO A 50 -0.36 -2.09 5.39
C PRO A 50 -1.34 -1.04 5.93
N SER A 51 -2.61 -1.40 6.04
CA SER A 51 -3.63 -0.66 6.75
C SER A 51 -3.57 -0.95 8.26
N PHE A 52 -4.32 -0.19 9.08
CA PHE A 52 -4.45 -0.53 10.49
C PHE A 52 -5.35 -1.77 10.64
N TYR A 53 -4.86 -2.79 11.34
CA TYR A 53 -5.60 -4.02 11.60
C TYR A 53 -7.01 -3.78 12.17
N LYS A 54 -7.17 -2.79 13.07
CA LYS A 54 -8.47 -2.42 13.62
C LYS A 54 -9.43 -1.86 12.56
N ASP A 55 -8.89 -1.15 11.57
CA ASP A 55 -9.68 -0.62 10.47
C ASP A 55 -10.08 -1.73 9.50
N ASP A 56 -9.20 -2.71 9.26
CA ASP A 56 -9.49 -3.85 8.38
C ASP A 56 -10.51 -4.80 9.02
N ILE A 57 -10.44 -5.09 10.33
CA ILE A 57 -11.48 -5.85 11.04
C ILE A 57 -12.83 -5.13 10.96
N ARG A 58 -12.84 -3.82 11.19
CA ARG A 58 -14.07 -3.01 11.13
C ARG A 58 -14.68 -2.99 9.74
N ARG A 59 -13.81 -3.06 8.69
CA ARG A 59 -14.23 -3.03 7.28
C ARG A 59 -14.47 -4.40 6.69
N GLU A 60 -14.06 -5.48 7.40
CA GLU A 60 -14.10 -6.87 6.91
C GLU A 60 -13.23 -7.13 5.66
N PHE A 61 -12.40 -6.16 5.22
CA PHE A 61 -11.50 -6.32 4.09
C PHE A 61 -10.35 -5.30 4.11
N ASN A 62 -9.23 -5.64 3.48
CA ASN A 62 -8.13 -4.72 3.23
C ASN A 62 -8.39 -3.96 1.93
N HIS A 63 -8.73 -2.68 2.03
CA HIS A 63 -9.11 -1.84 0.90
C HIS A 63 -8.01 -1.71 -0.18
N VAL A 64 -6.72 -1.74 0.21
CA VAL A 64 -5.62 -1.70 -0.77
C VAL A 64 -5.58 -2.99 -1.57
N ILE A 65 -5.73 -4.14 -0.92
CA ILE A 65 -5.77 -5.44 -1.61
C ILE A 65 -6.95 -5.49 -2.57
N GLU A 66 -8.15 -5.11 -2.14
CA GLU A 66 -9.35 -5.12 -2.98
C GLU A 66 -9.20 -4.22 -4.22
N ALA A 67 -8.67 -3.01 -4.04
CA ALA A 67 -8.48 -2.09 -5.16
C ALA A 67 -7.53 -2.64 -6.25
N PHE A 68 -6.50 -3.39 -5.86
CA PHE A 68 -5.50 -3.89 -6.80
C PHE A 68 -5.68 -5.36 -7.20
N ASN A 69 -6.66 -6.07 -6.62
CA ASN A 69 -6.93 -7.48 -6.93
C ASN A 69 -7.34 -7.69 -8.40
N CYS A 70 -8.00 -6.69 -9.01
CA CYS A 70 -8.38 -6.72 -10.43
C CYS A 70 -7.19 -6.82 -11.40
N LEU A 71 -5.97 -6.49 -10.97
CA LEU A 71 -4.76 -6.65 -11.76
C LEU A 71 -4.37 -8.11 -11.97
N ASN A 72 -4.89 -9.03 -11.15
CA ASN A 72 -4.61 -10.46 -11.24
C ASN A 72 -3.08 -10.80 -11.22
N LEU A 73 -2.33 -10.01 -10.46
CA LEU A 73 -0.91 -10.25 -10.16
C LEU A 73 -0.79 -10.91 -8.77
N PRO A 74 0.23 -11.75 -8.53
CA PRO A 74 0.39 -12.40 -7.24
C PRO A 74 0.63 -11.38 -6.12
N ILE A 75 -0.07 -11.53 -5.00
CA ILE A 75 -0.01 -10.63 -3.84
C ILE A 75 0.83 -11.26 -2.74
N LEU A 76 1.74 -10.48 -2.15
CA LEU A 76 2.58 -10.85 -1.01
C LEU A 76 2.26 -9.91 0.17
N THR A 77 1.57 -10.42 1.17
CA THR A 77 1.27 -9.70 2.42
C THR A 77 2.41 -9.88 3.42
N VAL A 78 3.57 -9.30 3.11
CA VAL A 78 4.80 -9.45 3.92
C VAL A 78 5.08 -8.26 4.82
N VAL A 79 4.40 -7.12 4.61
CA VAL A 79 4.57 -5.90 5.42
C VAL A 79 3.38 -5.74 6.35
N GLU A 80 3.64 -5.57 7.63
CA GLU A 80 2.64 -5.45 8.69
C GLU A 80 2.90 -4.20 9.53
N LYS A 81 1.85 -3.58 10.07
CA LYS A 81 1.99 -2.56 11.12
C LYS A 81 2.18 -3.23 12.46
N ILE A 82 3.07 -2.66 13.26
CA ILE A 82 3.26 -3.06 14.66
C ILE A 82 2.26 -2.27 15.50
N ASP A 83 1.36 -2.96 16.20
CA ASP A 83 0.44 -2.31 17.14
C ASP A 83 1.22 -1.81 18.36
N ASP A 84 1.13 -0.52 18.66
CA ASP A 84 1.77 0.14 19.80
C ASP A 84 1.22 -0.26 21.20
N TYR A 85 0.35 -1.26 21.27
CA TYR A 85 -0.29 -1.63 22.53
C TYR A 85 0.62 -2.38 23.53
N LYS A 86 1.89 -2.67 23.17
CA LYS A 86 2.85 -3.36 24.06
C LYS A 86 4.05 -2.54 24.49
N GLN A 87 4.13 -1.25 24.12
CA GLN A 87 5.25 -0.38 24.55
C GLN A 87 4.76 0.95 25.15
N SER A 88 3.82 0.91 26.08
CA SER A 88 3.51 2.04 26.94
C SER A 88 4.48 2.06 28.14
N ASP A 89 5.78 2.11 27.87
CA ASP A 89 6.73 2.62 28.84
C ASP A 89 7.99 3.12 28.14
N GLN A 90 8.26 4.40 28.41
CA GLN A 90 9.49 5.15 28.24
C GLN A 90 9.73 5.94 26.93
N ARG A 91 9.56 7.26 27.14
CA ARG A 91 10.26 8.41 26.58
C ARG A 91 9.65 9.11 25.36
N LYS A 92 9.12 10.28 25.73
CA LYS A 92 8.83 11.44 24.89
C LYS A 92 10.07 11.80 24.06
N ASP A 93 10.04 11.47 22.77
CA ASP A 93 10.80 12.20 21.76
C ASP A 93 9.97 12.23 20.48
N ASN A 94 9.42 13.42 20.18
CA ASN A 94 8.43 13.70 19.16
C ASN A 94 9.04 13.75 17.74
N ARG A 95 9.70 12.68 17.30
CA ARG A 95 9.94 12.36 15.90
C ARG A 95 9.50 10.93 15.65
N ILE A 96 8.22 10.76 15.39
CA ILE A 96 7.63 9.47 15.02
C ILE A 96 8.25 9.04 13.69
N HIS A 97 9.27 8.20 13.76
CA HIS A 97 9.79 7.51 12.60
C HIS A 97 8.74 6.45 12.20
N ILE A 98 7.99 6.72 11.13
CA ILE A 98 6.99 5.81 10.57
C ILE A 98 7.57 4.40 10.36
N GLY A 99 8.87 4.29 10.06
CA GLY A 99 9.59 3.02 9.95
C GLY A 99 9.63 2.16 11.23
N LYS A 100 9.43 2.75 12.42
CA LYS A 100 9.40 1.99 13.69
C LYS A 100 8.08 1.22 13.90
N HIS A 101 7.04 1.54 13.11
CA HIS A 101 5.72 0.92 13.21
C HIS A 101 5.44 -0.12 12.12
N LEU A 102 6.45 -0.45 11.32
CA LEU A 102 6.34 -1.45 10.27
C LEU A 102 7.36 -2.57 10.51
N LYS A 103 6.95 -3.80 10.16
CA LYS A 103 7.83 -4.97 10.13
C LYS A 103 7.60 -5.77 8.85
N VAL A 104 8.61 -6.52 8.44
CA VAL A 104 8.49 -7.53 7.37
C VAL A 104 8.46 -8.90 8.02
N SER A 105 7.41 -9.67 7.73
CA SER A 105 7.23 -11.01 8.31
C SER A 105 8.16 -12.06 7.70
N ASP A 106 8.49 -11.92 6.41
CA ASP A 106 9.30 -12.90 5.68
C ASP A 106 10.04 -12.27 4.49
N LEU A 107 11.32 -11.98 4.66
CA LEU A 107 12.18 -11.39 3.63
C LEU A 107 12.52 -12.35 2.48
N GLU A 108 12.49 -13.66 2.70
CA GLU A 108 12.74 -14.64 1.64
C GLU A 108 11.66 -14.61 0.55
N LYS A 109 10.43 -14.24 0.92
CA LYS A 109 9.32 -14.09 -0.04
C LYS A 109 9.57 -13.01 -1.09
N VAL A 110 10.38 -12.00 -0.81
CA VAL A 110 10.70 -10.90 -1.75
C VAL A 110 12.02 -11.10 -2.49
N ARG A 111 12.83 -12.07 -2.06
CA ARG A 111 14.16 -12.32 -2.59
C ARG A 111 14.13 -12.62 -4.09
N ARG A 112 14.97 -11.88 -4.85
CA ARG A 112 15.10 -11.99 -6.33
C ARG A 112 13.80 -11.78 -7.11
N LYS A 113 12.73 -11.30 -6.48
CA LYS A 113 11.46 -10.98 -7.15
C LYS A 113 11.40 -9.50 -7.56
N LYS A 114 10.60 -9.21 -8.58
CA LYS A 114 10.22 -7.84 -8.93
C LYS A 114 9.04 -7.46 -8.06
N ILE A 115 9.15 -6.41 -7.29
CA ILE A 115 8.13 -5.99 -6.30
C ILE A 115 7.42 -4.74 -6.78
N LEU A 116 6.10 -4.77 -6.75
CA LEU A 116 5.23 -3.62 -6.98
C LEU A 116 4.56 -3.24 -5.66
N ILE A 117 5.06 -2.20 -5.01
CA ILE A 117 4.43 -1.65 -3.81
C ILE A 117 3.19 -0.87 -4.25
N VAL A 118 2.03 -1.18 -3.65
CA VAL A 118 0.77 -0.51 -3.95
C VAL A 118 0.20 0.18 -2.73
N ASP A 119 -0.42 1.36 -2.96
CA ASP A 119 -1.11 2.13 -1.93
C ASP A 119 -2.27 2.91 -2.59
N ASP A 120 -3.22 3.40 -1.81
CA ASP A 120 -4.31 4.22 -2.32
C ASP A 120 -3.85 5.65 -2.63
N VAL A 121 -3.24 6.34 -1.67
CA VAL A 121 -2.84 7.75 -1.83
C VAL A 121 -1.38 7.98 -1.47
N LEU A 122 -0.62 8.46 -2.42
CA LEU A 122 0.73 8.95 -2.17
C LEU A 122 0.68 10.40 -1.68
N THR A 123 0.82 10.60 -0.37
CA THR A 123 0.93 11.92 0.25
C THR A 123 2.41 12.35 0.35
N THR A 124 3.03 12.23 1.50
CA THR A 124 4.46 12.51 1.71
C THR A 124 5.38 11.39 1.22
N GLY A 125 4.82 10.21 1.01
CA GLY A 125 5.57 9.01 0.62
C GLY A 125 6.38 8.39 1.77
N SER A 126 6.21 8.84 3.01
CA SER A 126 6.96 8.33 4.16
C SER A 126 6.70 6.84 4.42
N THR A 127 5.44 6.39 4.31
CA THR A 127 5.09 4.97 4.41
C THR A 127 5.77 4.14 3.33
N ILE A 128 5.69 4.59 2.08
CA ILE A 128 6.32 3.91 0.94
C ILE A 128 7.84 3.84 1.09
N LYS A 129 8.49 4.94 1.56
CA LYS A 129 9.93 4.94 1.82
C LYS A 129 10.31 3.91 2.88
N ALA A 130 9.57 3.86 3.99
CA ALA A 130 9.80 2.89 5.05
C ALA A 130 9.63 1.44 4.56
N ILE A 131 8.61 1.15 3.75
CA ILE A 131 8.42 -0.16 3.14
C ILE A 131 9.59 -0.53 2.22
N ILE A 132 10.07 0.41 1.39
CA ILE A 132 11.22 0.18 0.50
C ILE A 132 12.46 -0.18 1.30
N GLU A 133 12.76 0.56 2.38
CA GLU A 133 13.93 0.29 3.23
C GLU A 133 13.88 -1.12 3.82
N LEU A 134 12.74 -1.51 4.36
CA LEU A 134 12.55 -2.86 4.93
C LEU A 134 12.66 -3.96 3.87
N ILE A 135 12.01 -3.79 2.71
CA ILE A 135 12.00 -4.82 1.64
C ILE A 135 13.39 -4.97 0.99
N LYS A 136 14.19 -3.90 0.90
CA LYS A 136 15.55 -3.96 0.32
C LYS A 136 16.45 -4.95 1.03
N GLU A 137 16.27 -5.20 2.32
CA GLU A 137 17.03 -6.20 3.08
C GLU A 137 16.86 -7.61 2.50
N GLY A 138 15.69 -7.93 1.93
CA GLY A 138 15.41 -9.19 1.24
C GLY A 138 16.00 -9.30 -0.17
N ARG A 139 16.74 -8.28 -0.66
CA ARG A 139 17.40 -8.25 -1.98
C ARG A 139 16.46 -8.57 -3.16
N PRO A 140 15.37 -7.81 -3.32
CA PRO A 140 14.50 -7.93 -4.49
C PRO A 140 15.26 -7.57 -5.78
N LYS A 141 14.78 -8.08 -6.92
CA LYS A 141 15.37 -7.78 -8.23
C LYS A 141 15.05 -6.37 -8.70
N ASP A 142 13.86 -5.87 -8.40
CA ASP A 142 13.38 -4.53 -8.73
C ASP A 142 12.27 -4.12 -7.77
N ILE A 143 12.10 -2.81 -7.55
CA ILE A 143 11.01 -2.24 -6.75
C ILE A 143 10.38 -1.10 -7.54
N LYS A 144 9.09 -1.18 -7.77
CA LYS A 144 8.26 -0.13 -8.36
C LYS A 144 7.12 0.23 -7.41
N ILE A 145 6.51 1.37 -7.67
CA ILE A 145 5.41 1.91 -6.88
C ILE A 145 4.23 2.19 -7.80
N LEU A 146 3.04 1.80 -7.37
CA LEU A 146 1.78 2.13 -8.02
C LEU A 146 0.78 2.61 -6.96
N THR A 147 0.19 3.79 -7.16
CA THR A 147 -0.85 4.34 -6.28
C THR A 147 -2.05 4.77 -7.10
N ILE A 148 -3.24 4.73 -6.50
CA ILE A 148 -4.45 5.24 -7.13
C ILE A 148 -4.28 6.74 -7.34
N ALA A 149 -3.94 7.49 -6.30
CA ALA A 149 -3.81 8.94 -6.37
C ALA A 149 -2.50 9.46 -5.78
N LYS A 150 -2.11 10.68 -6.15
CA LYS A 150 -0.96 11.39 -5.62
C LYS A 150 -1.33 12.83 -5.32
N VAL A 151 -0.98 13.31 -4.12
CA VAL A 151 -1.07 14.73 -3.76
C VAL A 151 -0.02 15.53 -4.53
N LYS A 152 -0.44 16.60 -5.24
CA LYS A 152 0.48 17.56 -5.84
C LYS A 152 1.00 18.49 -4.73
N HIS A 153 2.30 18.52 -4.57
CA HIS A 153 2.95 19.57 -3.79
C HIS A 153 3.25 20.72 -4.76
N HIS A 154 2.59 21.85 -4.54
CA HIS A 154 2.92 23.11 -5.23
C HIS A 154 4.17 23.72 -4.61
#